data_c253bb47b5bf66e72a9e8fc9c78af42e
#
_entry.id   c253bb47b5bf66e72a9e8fc9c78af42e
#
_cell.length_a   1.000
_cell.length_b   1.000
_cell.length_c   1.000
_cell.angle_alpha   90.00
_cell.angle_beta   90.00
_cell.angle_gamma   90.00
#
_symmetry.space_group_name_H-M   'P 1'
#
loop_
_entity.id
_entity.type
_entity.pdbx_description
1 polymer ?
#
loop_
_entity_poly.entity_id
_entity_poly.type
_entity_poly.pdbx_seq_one_letter_code
_entity_poly.pdbx_strand_id
1 'polypeptide(L)'
;PKFLDEVKTLKMGDPLREETRLGPMIDEQSAQRIESWVTEAVNEGAVLSYGGGRKGTLYEPTILTKTTPQMKVNTNELFAPAVTVSKHDTFEEAVRRINDSAYGLQASVFTNNIRHVFYAYEHLEVGGVIVNDVPSFRADNMPYGGVKDSGVGREGVRYAMEEMTEPKLLVLNLS
;
A
#
# COMPACT_ATOMS: atom_id res chain seq x y z
N PRO A 1 -5.56 13.97 -14.52
CA PRO A 1 -5.09 13.78 -15.91
C PRO A 1 -3.75 13.02 -15.93
N LYS A 2 -2.63 13.56 -15.41
CA LYS A 2 -1.30 12.95 -15.49
C LYS A 2 -1.24 11.49 -15.02
N PHE A 3 -1.79 11.18 -13.84
CA PHE A 3 -1.82 9.82 -13.32
C PHE A 3 -2.57 8.84 -14.25
N LEU A 4 -3.71 9.26 -14.77
CA LEU A 4 -4.49 8.46 -15.73
C LEU A 4 -3.71 8.23 -17.03
N ASP A 5 -2.99 9.26 -17.51
CA ASP A 5 -2.23 9.18 -18.76
C ASP A 5 -1.06 8.18 -18.60
N GLU A 6 -0.37 8.19 -17.46
CA GLU A 6 0.68 7.20 -17.13
C GLU A 6 0.11 5.78 -17.01
N VAL A 7 -1.02 5.59 -16.31
CA VAL A 7 -1.64 4.27 -16.16
C VAL A 7 -2.04 3.66 -17.52
N LYS A 8 -2.48 4.47 -18.48
CA LYS A 8 -2.81 4.01 -19.84
C LYS A 8 -1.60 3.49 -20.62
N THR A 9 -0.39 3.86 -20.23
CA THR A 9 0.84 3.38 -20.89
C THR A 9 1.28 2.00 -20.42
N LEU A 10 0.71 1.49 -19.32
CA LEU A 10 1.09 0.22 -18.72
C LEU A 10 0.68 -0.94 -19.65
N LYS A 11 1.67 -1.63 -20.20
CA LYS A 11 1.45 -2.81 -21.02
C LYS A 11 1.27 -4.04 -20.15
N MET A 12 0.16 -4.73 -20.37
CA MET A 12 -0.11 -6.03 -19.74
C MET A 12 0.32 -7.17 -20.65
N GLY A 13 0.76 -8.28 -20.08
CA GLY A 13 1.10 -9.45 -20.86
C GLY A 13 1.96 -10.48 -20.16
N ASP A 14 2.65 -11.25 -20.95
CA ASP A 14 3.62 -12.24 -20.49
C ASP A 14 4.79 -11.56 -19.74
N PRO A 15 5.04 -11.93 -18.47
CA PRO A 15 6.11 -11.31 -17.66
C PRO A 15 7.52 -11.59 -18.19
N LEU A 16 7.70 -12.55 -19.10
CA LEU A 16 8.98 -12.81 -19.76
C LEU A 16 9.32 -11.82 -20.88
N ARG A 17 8.38 -10.94 -21.23
CA ARG A 17 8.62 -9.89 -22.24
C ARG A 17 9.07 -8.60 -21.58
N GLU A 18 10.12 -7.97 -22.10
CA GLU A 18 10.69 -6.74 -21.54
C GLU A 18 9.71 -5.56 -21.51
N GLU A 19 8.82 -5.50 -22.47
CA GLU A 19 7.80 -4.44 -22.56
C GLU A 19 6.65 -4.60 -21.56
N THR A 20 6.48 -5.77 -20.95
CA THR A 20 5.40 -6.02 -19.99
C THR A 20 5.68 -5.31 -18.66
N ARG A 21 4.72 -4.52 -18.22
CA ARG A 21 4.75 -3.81 -16.93
C ARG A 21 3.80 -4.42 -15.90
N LEU A 22 2.75 -5.11 -16.36
CA LEU A 22 1.80 -5.80 -15.52
C LEU A 22 1.63 -7.23 -16.03
N GLY A 23 2.01 -8.19 -15.19
CA GLY A 23 1.78 -9.60 -15.40
C GLY A 23 0.37 -10.05 -14.98
N PRO A 24 0.08 -11.35 -15.10
CA PRO A 24 -1.17 -11.92 -14.62
C PRO A 24 -1.24 -11.89 -13.09
N MET A 25 -2.46 -11.89 -12.56
CA MET A 25 -2.72 -12.18 -11.15
C MET A 25 -2.37 -13.64 -10.83
N ILE A 26 -2.23 -13.95 -9.54
CA ILE A 26 -1.77 -15.27 -9.09
C ILE A 26 -2.66 -16.41 -9.59
N ASP A 27 -3.98 -16.19 -9.63
CA ASP A 27 -4.95 -17.15 -10.14
C ASP A 27 -6.24 -16.44 -10.64
N GLU A 28 -7.11 -17.22 -11.26
CA GLU A 28 -8.36 -16.71 -11.80
C GLU A 28 -9.36 -16.34 -10.71
N GLN A 29 -9.36 -17.05 -9.59
CA GLN A 29 -10.25 -16.75 -8.46
C GLN A 29 -9.94 -15.38 -7.87
N SER A 30 -8.66 -15.04 -7.71
CA SER A 30 -8.22 -13.72 -7.26
C SER A 30 -8.64 -12.62 -8.23
N ALA A 31 -8.50 -12.85 -9.54
CA ALA A 31 -8.94 -11.90 -10.56
C ALA A 31 -10.47 -11.71 -10.56
N GLN A 32 -11.25 -12.77 -10.42
CA GLN A 32 -12.71 -12.72 -10.29
C GLN A 32 -13.15 -11.99 -9.03
N ARG A 33 -12.48 -12.23 -7.91
CA ARG A 33 -12.74 -11.53 -6.64
C ARG A 33 -12.59 -10.02 -6.80
N ILE A 34 -11.52 -9.55 -7.42
CA ILE A 34 -11.29 -8.12 -7.63
C ILE A 34 -12.32 -7.53 -8.61
N GLU A 35 -12.63 -8.24 -9.70
CA GLU A 35 -13.68 -7.84 -10.63
C GLU A 35 -15.03 -7.66 -9.91
N SER A 36 -15.38 -8.58 -9.01
CA SER A 36 -16.60 -8.48 -8.22
C SER A 36 -16.59 -7.29 -7.25
N TRP A 37 -15.49 -7.03 -6.56
CA TRP A 37 -15.37 -5.90 -5.63
C TRP A 37 -15.40 -4.55 -6.33
N VAL A 38 -14.78 -4.45 -7.50
CA VAL A 38 -14.85 -3.25 -8.34
C VAL A 38 -16.26 -3.02 -8.85
N THR A 39 -16.95 -4.08 -9.31
CA THR A 39 -18.35 -4.01 -9.76
C THR A 39 -19.27 -3.60 -8.61
N GLU A 40 -19.10 -4.18 -7.42
CA GLU A 40 -19.86 -3.83 -6.22
C GLU A 40 -19.66 -2.35 -5.88
N ALA A 41 -18.42 -1.86 -5.84
CA ALA A 41 -18.13 -0.46 -5.56
C ALA A 41 -18.79 0.49 -6.58
N VAL A 42 -18.80 0.14 -7.87
CA VAL A 42 -19.47 0.93 -8.90
C VAL A 42 -21.00 0.95 -8.68
N ASN A 43 -21.59 -0.19 -8.33
CA ASN A 43 -23.03 -0.28 -8.01
C ASN A 43 -23.39 0.53 -6.74
N GLU A 44 -22.45 0.68 -5.81
CA GLU A 44 -22.59 1.51 -4.61
C GLU A 44 -22.31 3.01 -4.86
N GLY A 45 -21.97 3.40 -6.09
CA GLY A 45 -21.82 4.80 -6.51
C GLY A 45 -20.36 5.26 -6.71
N ALA A 46 -19.38 4.37 -6.63
CA ALA A 46 -18.03 4.69 -7.07
C ALA A 46 -17.99 4.94 -8.58
N VAL A 47 -17.00 5.70 -9.02
CA VAL A 47 -16.78 5.97 -10.45
C VAL A 47 -15.56 5.19 -10.93
N LEU A 48 -15.78 4.26 -11.87
CA LEU A 48 -14.70 3.61 -12.60
C LEU A 48 -14.11 4.61 -13.59
N SER A 49 -12.95 5.15 -13.25
CA SER A 49 -12.28 6.17 -14.06
C SER A 49 -11.41 5.55 -15.17
N TYR A 50 -10.96 4.31 -14.99
CA TYR A 50 -10.19 3.54 -15.97
C TYR A 50 -10.18 2.04 -15.63
N GLY A 51 -10.04 1.18 -16.64
CA GLY A 51 -9.84 -0.27 -16.50
C GLY A 51 -11.08 -1.01 -16.03
N GLY A 52 -10.90 -1.99 -15.17
CA GLY A 52 -11.94 -2.84 -14.62
C GLY A 52 -12.20 -4.10 -15.42
N GLY A 53 -11.58 -4.25 -16.60
CA GLY A 53 -11.73 -5.43 -17.46
C GLY A 53 -10.77 -6.56 -17.05
N ARG A 54 -11.15 -7.79 -17.43
CA ARG A 54 -10.39 -9.00 -17.15
C ARG A 54 -10.38 -9.95 -18.34
N LYS A 55 -9.24 -10.62 -18.55
CA LYS A 55 -9.12 -11.74 -19.48
C LYS A 55 -8.34 -12.88 -18.81
N GLY A 56 -9.05 -13.88 -18.31
CA GLY A 56 -8.44 -14.92 -17.48
C GLY A 56 -7.85 -14.31 -16.20
N THR A 57 -6.56 -14.53 -15.98
CA THR A 57 -5.79 -13.97 -14.87
C THR A 57 -5.24 -12.56 -15.13
N LEU A 58 -5.29 -12.05 -16.34
CA LEU A 58 -4.90 -10.69 -16.66
C LEU A 58 -6.02 -9.72 -16.26
N TYR A 59 -5.73 -8.83 -15.31
CA TYR A 59 -6.63 -7.81 -14.82
C TYR A 59 -6.10 -6.42 -15.21
N GLU A 60 -6.97 -5.58 -15.79
CA GLU A 60 -6.58 -4.26 -16.26
C GLU A 60 -6.19 -3.33 -15.10
N PRO A 61 -5.18 -2.45 -15.28
CA PRO A 61 -4.91 -1.40 -14.32
C PRO A 61 -6.16 -0.56 -14.13
N THR A 62 -6.62 -0.45 -12.88
CA THR A 62 -7.95 0.05 -12.56
C THR A 62 -7.87 1.23 -11.62
N ILE A 63 -8.61 2.30 -11.93
CA ILE A 63 -8.72 3.50 -11.12
C ILE A 63 -10.18 3.72 -10.73
N LEU A 64 -10.44 3.74 -9.43
CA LEU A 64 -11.72 4.09 -8.84
C LEU A 64 -11.64 5.46 -8.16
N THR A 65 -12.70 6.25 -8.31
CA THR A 65 -12.89 7.52 -7.60
C THR A 65 -14.27 7.56 -6.97
N LYS A 66 -14.51 8.52 -6.06
CA LYS A 66 -15.76 8.63 -5.29
C LYS A 66 -16.11 7.37 -4.49
N THR A 67 -15.10 6.61 -4.11
CA THR A 67 -15.29 5.49 -3.19
C THR A 67 -15.57 5.98 -1.77
N THR A 68 -16.36 5.22 -1.01
CA THR A 68 -16.60 5.47 0.42
C THR A 68 -15.69 4.58 1.28
N PRO A 69 -15.37 4.97 2.53
CA PRO A 69 -14.52 4.15 3.40
C PRO A 69 -15.04 2.72 3.63
N GLN A 70 -16.34 2.50 3.54
CA GLN A 70 -16.99 1.21 3.81
C GLN A 70 -16.94 0.23 2.64
N MET A 71 -16.65 0.70 1.43
CA MET A 71 -16.55 -0.17 0.25
C MET A 71 -15.40 -1.17 0.39
N LYS A 72 -15.59 -2.41 -0.05
CA LYS A 72 -14.58 -3.48 0.04
C LYS A 72 -13.24 -3.10 -0.59
N VAL A 73 -13.26 -2.29 -1.64
CA VAL A 73 -12.05 -1.76 -2.29
C VAL A 73 -11.23 -0.82 -1.40
N ASN A 74 -11.76 -0.36 -0.28
CA ASN A 74 -11.06 0.46 0.72
C ASN A 74 -10.83 -0.28 2.04
N THR A 75 -11.69 -1.23 2.40
CA THR A 75 -11.59 -1.96 3.68
C THR A 75 -10.72 -3.20 3.60
N ASN A 76 -10.48 -3.73 2.40
CA ASN A 76 -9.68 -4.94 2.21
C ASN A 76 -8.50 -4.69 1.29
N GLU A 77 -7.43 -5.46 1.47
CA GLU A 77 -6.30 -5.43 0.57
C GLU A 77 -6.64 -6.06 -0.78
N LEU A 78 -6.43 -5.31 -1.87
CA LEU A 78 -6.84 -5.75 -3.20
C LEU A 78 -5.90 -6.81 -3.79
N PHE A 79 -4.59 -6.73 -3.57
CA PHE A 79 -3.58 -7.56 -4.25
C PHE A 79 -3.77 -7.60 -5.78
N ALA A 80 -4.04 -6.45 -6.37
CA ALA A 80 -4.35 -6.29 -7.78
C ALA A 80 -3.86 -4.94 -8.31
N PRO A 81 -3.71 -4.77 -9.62
CA PRO A 81 -3.36 -3.49 -10.22
C PRO A 81 -4.54 -2.50 -10.17
N ALA A 82 -5.09 -2.27 -8.99
CA ALA A 82 -6.24 -1.40 -8.77
C ALA A 82 -5.97 -0.42 -7.63
N VAL A 83 -6.39 0.83 -7.80
CA VAL A 83 -6.24 1.88 -6.81
C VAL A 83 -7.52 2.69 -6.64
N THR A 84 -7.76 3.15 -5.43
CA THR A 84 -8.78 4.16 -5.13
C THR A 84 -8.13 5.52 -5.00
N VAL A 85 -8.78 6.57 -5.50
CA VAL A 85 -8.31 7.95 -5.42
C VAL A 85 -9.38 8.80 -4.80
N SER A 86 -9.07 9.42 -3.67
CA SER A 86 -9.96 10.33 -2.97
C SER A 86 -9.32 11.71 -2.78
N LYS A 87 -10.16 12.74 -2.66
CA LYS A 87 -9.75 14.09 -2.30
C LYS A 87 -9.91 14.29 -0.81
N HIS A 88 -9.10 15.17 -0.28
CA HIS A 88 -9.20 15.68 1.09
C HIS A 88 -9.02 17.19 1.07
N ASP A 89 -9.56 17.87 2.05
CA ASP A 89 -9.52 19.34 2.14
C ASP A 89 -8.30 19.81 2.93
N THR A 90 -7.85 19.03 3.91
CA THR A 90 -6.65 19.33 4.71
C THR A 90 -5.71 18.14 4.78
N PHE A 91 -4.45 18.40 5.07
CA PHE A 91 -3.44 17.36 5.23
C PHE A 91 -3.77 16.44 6.44
N GLU A 92 -4.27 17.03 7.51
CA GLU A 92 -4.70 16.32 8.72
C GLU A 92 -5.86 15.37 8.44
N GLU A 93 -6.78 15.74 7.56
CA GLU A 93 -7.85 14.86 7.12
C GLU A 93 -7.28 13.66 6.35
N ALA A 94 -6.32 13.89 5.46
CA ALA A 94 -5.65 12.79 4.75
C ALA A 94 -5.00 11.79 5.70
N VAL A 95 -4.27 12.28 6.71
CA VAL A 95 -3.62 11.45 7.74
C VAL A 95 -4.66 10.64 8.53
N ARG A 96 -5.75 11.29 8.98
CA ARG A 96 -6.83 10.56 9.69
C ARG A 96 -7.45 9.46 8.83
N ARG A 97 -7.68 9.72 7.54
CA ARG A 97 -8.24 8.71 6.61
C ARG A 97 -7.30 7.53 6.38
N ILE A 98 -5.98 7.78 6.32
CA ILE A 98 -4.99 6.70 6.23
C ILE A 98 -5.01 5.85 7.51
N ASN A 99 -5.13 6.49 8.66
CA ASN A 99 -5.19 5.78 9.95
C ASN A 99 -6.49 5.00 10.16
N ASP A 100 -7.58 5.40 9.50
CA ASP A 100 -8.86 4.69 9.51
C ASP A 100 -8.81 3.43 8.61
N SER A 101 -7.83 2.58 8.91
CA SER A 101 -7.58 1.31 8.23
C SER A 101 -7.16 0.26 9.26
N ALA A 102 -7.54 -0.98 9.02
CA ALA A 102 -7.02 -2.13 9.78
C ALA A 102 -5.53 -2.40 9.51
N TYR A 103 -4.99 -1.82 8.44
CA TYR A 103 -3.61 -2.03 8.01
C TYR A 103 -2.73 -0.82 8.32
N GLY A 104 -1.42 -1.06 8.44
CA GLY A 104 -0.44 -0.01 8.70
C GLY A 104 0.98 -0.43 8.35
N LEU A 105 1.23 -0.81 7.08
CA LEU A 105 2.57 -1.23 6.67
C LEU A 105 3.46 -0.02 6.38
N GLN A 106 3.20 0.69 5.30
CA GLN A 106 3.92 1.90 4.91
C GLN A 106 2.96 2.92 4.29
N ALA A 107 3.27 4.20 4.47
CA ALA A 107 2.60 5.30 3.80
C ALA A 107 3.62 6.26 3.18
N SER A 108 3.25 6.89 2.06
CA SER A 108 4.07 7.89 1.40
C SER A 108 3.43 9.27 1.46
N VAL A 109 4.27 10.28 1.62
CA VAL A 109 3.89 11.69 1.59
C VAL A 109 4.75 12.44 0.59
N PHE A 110 4.13 12.98 -0.45
CA PHE A 110 4.80 13.83 -1.43
C PHE A 110 4.59 15.29 -1.05
N THR A 111 5.64 15.94 -0.54
CA THR A 111 5.54 17.32 -0.06
C THR A 111 6.91 17.99 0.01
N ASN A 112 6.92 19.32 -0.18
CA ASN A 112 8.08 20.17 0.10
C ASN A 112 7.92 20.93 1.44
N ASN A 113 6.83 20.72 2.17
CA ASN A 113 6.57 21.36 3.45
C ASN A 113 7.07 20.47 4.58
N ILE A 114 8.16 20.86 5.22
CA ILE A 114 8.78 20.10 6.32
C ILE A 114 7.81 19.87 7.51
N ARG A 115 6.85 20.77 7.75
CA ARG A 115 5.85 20.61 8.80
C ARG A 115 4.91 19.44 8.48
N HIS A 116 4.54 19.23 7.21
CA HIS A 116 3.75 18.06 6.79
C HIS A 116 4.55 16.76 6.97
N VAL A 117 5.87 16.80 6.75
CA VAL A 117 6.75 15.62 6.97
C VAL A 117 6.70 15.19 8.43
N PHE A 118 6.97 16.11 9.36
CA PHE A 118 6.95 15.79 10.79
C PHE A 118 5.55 15.45 11.29
N TYR A 119 4.53 16.17 10.85
CA TYR A 119 3.14 15.84 11.19
C TYR A 119 2.77 14.41 10.75
N ALA A 120 3.11 14.02 9.52
CA ALA A 120 2.90 12.67 9.03
C ALA A 120 3.66 11.62 9.87
N TYR A 121 4.92 11.89 10.18
CA TYR A 121 5.75 11.00 10.99
C TYR A 121 5.17 10.78 12.40
N GLU A 122 4.68 11.82 13.02
CA GLU A 122 4.13 11.77 14.39
C GLU A 122 2.72 11.15 14.47
N HIS A 123 1.92 11.27 13.38
CA HIS A 123 0.51 10.93 13.44
C HIS A 123 0.09 9.74 12.57
N LEU A 124 0.91 9.30 11.60
CA LEU A 124 0.59 8.11 10.81
C LEU A 124 0.86 6.84 11.62
N GLU A 125 -0.15 6.00 11.72
CA GLU A 125 -0.10 4.69 12.38
C GLU A 125 0.36 3.61 11.40
N VAL A 126 1.61 3.71 10.98
CA VAL A 126 2.23 2.80 10.01
C VAL A 126 3.64 2.42 10.47
N GLY A 127 4.17 1.32 9.94
CA GLY A 127 5.55 0.89 10.22
C GLY A 127 6.62 1.76 9.59
N GLY A 128 6.32 2.41 8.46
CA GLY A 128 7.23 3.33 7.79
C GLY A 128 6.53 4.50 7.10
N VAL A 129 7.08 5.70 7.25
CA VAL A 129 6.66 6.90 6.53
C VAL A 129 7.74 7.26 5.51
N ILE A 130 7.39 7.22 4.24
CA ILE A 130 8.29 7.51 3.13
C ILE A 130 7.98 8.91 2.60
N VAL A 131 9.00 9.73 2.41
CA VAL A 131 8.81 11.10 1.91
C VAL A 131 9.38 11.23 0.52
N ASN A 132 8.54 11.72 -0.41
CA ASN A 132 8.87 11.97 -1.81
C ASN A 132 9.36 10.72 -2.58
N ASP A 133 8.96 9.54 -2.14
CA ASP A 133 9.16 8.29 -2.84
C ASP A 133 7.94 7.36 -2.63
N VAL A 134 7.91 6.24 -3.31
CA VAL A 134 6.80 5.28 -3.26
C VAL A 134 6.80 4.46 -1.96
N PRO A 135 5.65 3.99 -1.47
CA PRO A 135 5.56 3.25 -0.21
C PRO A 135 6.17 1.84 -0.27
N SER A 136 6.71 1.43 -1.40
CA SER A 136 7.47 0.19 -1.57
C SER A 136 8.99 0.35 -1.37
N PHE A 137 9.46 1.56 -1.04
CA PHE A 137 10.89 1.79 -0.75
C PHE A 137 11.35 0.92 0.42
N ARG A 138 12.49 0.25 0.23
CA ARG A 138 13.12 -0.59 1.24
C ARG A 138 14.64 -0.54 1.10
N ALA A 139 15.32 -0.49 2.24
CA ALA A 139 16.76 -0.71 2.37
C ALA A 139 17.00 -1.87 3.35
N ASP A 140 17.96 -2.76 3.07
CA ASP A 140 18.16 -4.00 3.83
C ASP A 140 18.50 -3.81 5.31
N ASN A 141 19.06 -2.65 5.65
CA ASN A 141 19.46 -2.32 7.01
C ASN A 141 18.41 -1.52 7.80
N MET A 142 17.28 -1.16 7.16
CA MET A 142 16.21 -0.46 7.87
C MET A 142 15.25 -1.43 8.57
N PRO A 143 14.61 -1.02 9.70
CA PRO A 143 13.51 -1.80 10.25
C PRO A 143 12.34 -1.77 9.26
N TYR A 144 11.89 -2.94 8.83
CA TYR A 144 10.75 -3.08 7.94
C TYR A 144 9.67 -3.93 8.59
N GLY A 145 8.45 -3.47 8.59
CA GLY A 145 7.31 -4.18 9.14
C GLY A 145 6.16 -3.23 9.41
N GLY A 146 4.99 -3.79 9.62
CA GLY A 146 3.76 -3.05 9.84
C GLY A 146 3.34 -2.98 11.31
N VAL A 147 2.27 -2.25 11.51
CA VAL A 147 1.46 -2.23 12.74
C VAL A 147 0.04 -2.67 12.40
N LYS A 148 -0.83 -2.79 13.38
CA LYS A 148 -2.20 -3.28 13.21
C LYS A 148 -2.18 -4.68 12.53
N ASP A 149 -3.10 -4.95 11.60
CA ASP A 149 -3.17 -6.23 10.89
C ASP A 149 -2.05 -6.45 9.86
N SER A 150 -1.22 -5.43 9.60
CA SER A 150 -0.07 -5.55 8.69
C SER A 150 1.10 -6.33 9.26
N GLY A 151 1.10 -6.66 10.55
CA GLY A 151 2.06 -7.58 11.13
C GLY A 151 2.56 -7.19 12.51
N VAL A 152 3.42 -8.06 13.04
CA VAL A 152 4.11 -7.94 14.32
C VAL A 152 5.60 -8.07 14.08
N GLY A 153 6.42 -7.38 14.88
CA GLY A 153 7.86 -7.41 14.75
C GLY A 153 8.41 -6.53 13.62
N ARG A 154 9.70 -6.67 13.38
CA ARG A 154 10.39 -5.96 12.29
C ARG A 154 11.39 -6.87 11.58
N GLU A 155 11.37 -6.82 10.26
CA GLU A 155 12.41 -7.38 9.42
C GLU A 155 13.65 -6.47 9.40
N GLY A 156 14.74 -6.97 8.87
CA GLY A 156 16.07 -6.36 8.90
C GLY A 156 16.99 -7.16 9.80
N VAL A 157 18.25 -7.40 9.38
CA VAL A 157 19.17 -8.35 10.02
C VAL A 157 19.27 -8.13 11.52
N ARG A 158 19.49 -6.90 11.96
CA ARG A 158 19.61 -6.55 13.39
C ARG A 158 18.33 -6.89 14.17
N TYR A 159 17.18 -6.48 13.65
CA TYR A 159 15.88 -6.62 14.32
C TYR A 159 15.47 -8.09 14.41
N ALA A 160 15.67 -8.84 13.33
CA ALA A 160 15.42 -10.28 13.33
C ALA A 160 16.34 -11.03 14.34
N MET A 161 17.61 -10.62 14.47
CA MET A 161 18.51 -11.18 15.46
C MET A 161 18.05 -10.85 16.90
N GLU A 162 17.62 -9.62 17.16
CA GLU A 162 17.11 -9.20 18.47
C GLU A 162 15.86 -10.01 18.86
N GLU A 163 14.97 -10.28 17.91
CA GLU A 163 13.76 -11.07 18.15
C GLU A 163 14.01 -12.59 18.33
N MET A 164 15.09 -13.12 17.75
CA MET A 164 15.45 -14.55 17.83
C MET A 164 16.36 -14.86 19.03
N THR A 165 16.78 -13.87 19.80
CA THR A 165 17.76 -14.03 20.90
C THR A 165 17.25 -13.41 22.17
N GLU A 166 17.72 -13.95 23.32
CA GLU A 166 17.48 -13.37 24.63
C GLU A 166 18.71 -12.61 25.15
N PRO A 167 18.60 -11.34 25.54
CA PRO A 167 19.70 -10.59 26.10
C PRO A 167 20.10 -11.17 27.46
N LYS A 168 21.41 -11.40 27.68
CA LYS A 168 21.97 -11.85 28.94
C LYS A 168 23.04 -10.90 29.43
N LEU A 169 22.85 -10.37 30.61
CA LEU A 169 23.82 -9.45 31.24
C LEU A 169 24.80 -10.22 32.14
N LEU A 170 26.08 -9.95 32.01
CA LEU A 170 27.11 -10.35 32.94
C LEU A 170 27.73 -9.09 33.57
N VAL A 171 27.68 -9.01 34.89
CA VAL A 171 28.36 -7.97 35.66
C VAL A 171 29.47 -8.61 36.52
N LEU A 172 30.73 -8.17 36.34
CA LEU A 172 31.87 -8.62 37.13
C LEU A 172 32.34 -7.46 37.97
N ASN A 173 32.40 -7.65 39.29
CA ASN A 173 33.08 -6.77 40.20
C ASN A 173 34.42 -7.43 40.57
N LEU A 174 35.53 -6.82 40.16
CA LEU A 174 36.91 -7.31 40.38
C LEU A 174 37.64 -6.56 41.47
N SER A 175 36.92 -5.85 42.35
CA SER A 175 37.50 -5.16 43.52
C SER A 175 37.95 -6.11 44.62
#